data_a9fdae5d5c23593cfa82d5eaa563ac2d
#
_entry.id   a9fdae5d5c23593cfa82d5eaa563ac2d
#
_cell.length_a   1.000
_cell.length_b   1.000
_cell.length_c   1.000
_cell.angle_alpha   90.00
_cell.angle_beta   90.00
_cell.angle_gamma   90.00
#
_symmetry.space_group_name_H-M   'P 1'
#
loop_
_entity.id
_entity.type
_entity.pdbx_description
1 polymer ?
#
loop_
_entity_poly.entity_id
_entity_poly.type
_entity_poly.pdbx_seq_one_letter_code
_entity_poly.pdbx_strand_id
1 'polypeptide(L)'
;MYKKYIIEKKDLALLPSSYQHLGKLYSSNFEKMNKIISKINNAKKSIIDLNNSLDSITNENVKLYNQLKFIKKNYLPRIYINTYVKNNKPNRYVNLIINYFDYSKTIYLGKKNDIENLLSNLYINHKPFKACIISYLKPIILAKCGQLRNKSEFISLKINSKTLFNPENNPINQIEPDTFSSYLRQFD
;
A
#
# COMPACT_ATOMS: atom_id res chain seq x y z
N MET A 1 -13.30 7.37 44.24
CA MET A 1 -14.09 8.53 44.69
C MET A 1 -15.54 8.21 45.11
N TYR A 2 -16.05 6.99 44.91
CA TYR A 2 -17.47 6.63 45.21
C TYR A 2 -17.73 6.01 46.58
N LYS A 3 -16.69 5.66 47.37
CA LYS A 3 -16.83 5.08 48.69
C LYS A 3 -17.54 5.98 49.73
N LYS A 4 -17.66 7.27 49.48
CA LYS A 4 -18.18 8.27 50.39
C LYS A 4 -19.72 8.25 50.55
N TYR A 5 -20.42 7.54 49.65
CA TYR A 5 -21.88 7.54 49.55
C TYR A 5 -22.48 6.14 49.71
N ILE A 6 -21.76 5.22 50.37
CA ILE A 6 -22.25 3.87 50.60
C ILE A 6 -22.98 3.86 51.96
N ILE A 7 -24.28 3.57 51.92
CA ILE A 7 -25.08 3.30 53.10
C ILE A 7 -25.23 1.78 53.22
N GLU A 8 -24.94 1.23 54.37
CA GLU A 8 -25.02 -0.25 54.58
C GLU A 8 -26.47 -0.74 54.54
N LYS A 9 -26.72 -1.95 54.01
CA LYS A 9 -28.07 -2.53 53.91
C LYS A 9 -28.79 -2.59 55.27
N LYS A 10 -28.04 -2.83 56.38
CA LYS A 10 -28.60 -2.84 57.75
C LYS A 10 -29.17 -1.48 58.15
N ASP A 11 -28.55 -0.38 57.73
CA ASP A 11 -29.00 0.98 58.06
C ASP A 11 -30.22 1.37 57.22
N LEU A 12 -30.33 0.86 55.98
CA LEU A 12 -31.52 1.03 55.15
C LEU A 12 -32.77 0.31 55.74
N ALA A 13 -32.56 -0.81 56.39
CA ALA A 13 -33.65 -1.57 57.05
C ALA A 13 -34.21 -0.86 58.28
N LEU A 14 -33.47 0.07 58.87
CA LEU A 14 -33.89 0.84 60.07
C LEU A 14 -34.66 2.12 59.70
N LEU A 15 -34.88 2.41 58.43
CA LEU A 15 -35.60 3.58 57.99
C LEU A 15 -37.09 3.50 58.44
N PRO A 16 -37.69 4.59 58.95
CA PRO A 16 -39.12 4.67 59.16
C PRO A 16 -39.91 4.30 57.92
N SER A 17 -41.12 3.74 58.11
CA SER A 17 -41.94 3.24 56.97
C SER A 17 -42.23 4.31 55.92
N SER A 18 -42.33 5.55 56.29
CA SER A 18 -42.49 6.71 55.36
C SER A 18 -41.30 6.92 54.45
N TYR A 19 -40.12 6.41 54.78
CA TYR A 19 -38.87 6.59 53.99
C TYR A 19 -38.34 5.30 53.35
N GLN A 20 -38.98 4.14 53.58
CA GLN A 20 -38.55 2.86 53.02
C GLN A 20 -38.50 2.86 51.52
N HIS A 21 -39.32 3.65 50.80
CA HIS A 21 -39.25 3.80 49.35
C HIS A 21 -37.91 4.40 48.91
N LEU A 22 -37.35 5.33 49.70
CA LEU A 22 -36.04 5.94 49.42
C LEU A 22 -34.92 4.91 49.56
N GLY A 23 -34.99 4.03 50.57
CA GLY A 23 -34.06 2.93 50.74
C GLY A 23 -34.07 1.96 49.57
N LYS A 24 -35.26 1.60 49.06
CA LYS A 24 -35.40 0.75 47.86
C LYS A 24 -34.81 1.40 46.60
N LEU A 25 -35.10 2.69 46.40
CA LEU A 25 -34.58 3.43 45.28
C LEU A 25 -33.05 3.55 45.31
N TYR A 26 -32.49 3.85 46.51
CA TYR A 26 -31.06 3.89 46.73
C TYR A 26 -30.39 2.55 46.38
N SER A 27 -30.92 1.43 46.94
CA SER A 27 -30.38 0.08 46.65
C SER A 27 -30.41 -0.25 45.16
N SER A 28 -31.53 0.04 44.50
CA SER A 28 -31.64 -0.16 43.03
C SER A 28 -30.63 0.65 42.26
N ASN A 29 -30.45 1.92 42.61
CA ASN A 29 -29.46 2.80 41.92
C ASN A 29 -28.02 2.35 42.22
N PHE A 30 -27.74 1.91 43.42
CA PHE A 30 -26.42 1.36 43.77
C PHE A 30 -26.08 0.09 42.99
N GLU A 31 -27.04 -0.82 42.81
CA GLU A 31 -26.87 -2.02 41.98
C GLU A 31 -26.63 -1.64 40.52
N LYS A 32 -27.40 -0.66 39.96
CA LYS A 32 -27.19 -0.14 38.60
C LYS A 32 -25.81 0.47 38.45
N MET A 33 -25.37 1.26 39.41
CA MET A 33 -24.04 1.87 39.43
C MET A 33 -22.95 0.81 39.40
N ASN A 34 -23.04 -0.23 40.25
CA ASN A 34 -22.07 -1.31 40.26
C ASN A 34 -22.03 -2.09 38.95
N LYS A 35 -23.18 -2.32 38.30
CA LYS A 35 -23.23 -2.91 36.92
C LYS A 35 -22.53 -2.05 35.89
N ILE A 36 -22.72 -0.72 35.99
CA ILE A 36 -22.05 0.23 35.06
C ILE A 36 -20.53 0.23 35.29
N ILE A 37 -20.09 0.26 36.56
CA ILE A 37 -18.66 0.21 36.92
C ILE A 37 -18.01 -1.07 36.37
N SER A 38 -18.68 -2.22 36.53
CA SER A 38 -18.19 -3.49 35.99
C SER A 38 -18.05 -3.45 34.46
N LYS A 39 -19.05 -2.91 33.75
CA LYS A 39 -18.99 -2.73 32.30
C LYS A 39 -17.83 -1.81 31.89
N ILE A 40 -17.61 -0.69 32.59
CA ILE A 40 -16.50 0.22 32.35
C ILE A 40 -15.15 -0.49 32.53
N ASN A 41 -15.00 -1.29 33.58
CA ASN A 41 -13.76 -2.01 33.83
C ASN A 41 -13.47 -3.06 32.73
N ASN A 42 -14.51 -3.77 32.29
CA ASN A 42 -14.37 -4.72 31.18
C ASN A 42 -14.00 -4.04 29.89
N ALA A 43 -14.65 -2.91 29.57
CA ALA A 43 -14.30 -2.12 28.39
C ALA A 43 -12.86 -1.59 28.44
N LYS A 44 -12.39 -1.11 29.61
CA LYS A 44 -10.98 -0.69 29.79
C LYS A 44 -10.01 -1.84 29.52
N LYS A 45 -10.30 -3.05 30.01
CA LYS A 45 -9.47 -4.22 29.74
C LYS A 45 -9.42 -4.54 28.24
N SER A 46 -10.58 -4.55 27.58
CA SER A 46 -10.64 -4.77 26.11
C SER A 46 -9.85 -3.73 25.33
N ILE A 47 -9.86 -2.47 25.73
CA ILE A 47 -9.06 -1.42 25.08
C ILE A 47 -7.56 -1.70 25.23
N ILE A 48 -7.10 -2.14 26.38
CA ILE A 48 -5.69 -2.49 26.61
C ILE A 48 -5.30 -3.67 25.69
N ASP A 49 -6.14 -4.70 25.62
CA ASP A 49 -5.89 -5.89 24.79
C ASP A 49 -5.83 -5.52 23.29
N LEU A 50 -6.72 -4.64 22.84
CA LEU A 50 -6.72 -4.13 21.46
C LEU A 50 -5.46 -3.29 21.15
N ASN A 51 -5.04 -2.44 22.07
CA ASN A 51 -3.81 -1.65 21.91
C ASN A 51 -2.58 -2.56 21.80
N ASN A 52 -2.46 -3.57 22.65
CA ASN A 52 -1.39 -4.55 22.58
C ASN A 52 -1.37 -5.30 21.24
N SER A 53 -2.55 -5.65 20.73
CA SER A 53 -2.70 -6.30 19.41
C SER A 53 -2.30 -5.37 18.28
N LEU A 54 -2.69 -4.10 18.34
CA LEU A 54 -2.31 -3.07 17.35
C LEU A 54 -0.80 -2.87 17.32
N ASP A 55 -0.15 -2.77 18.46
CA ASP A 55 1.30 -2.63 18.56
C ASP A 55 2.02 -3.85 17.96
N SER A 56 1.52 -5.05 18.21
CA SER A 56 2.06 -6.28 17.62
C SER A 56 1.98 -6.27 16.11
N ILE A 57 0.80 -5.96 15.54
CA ILE A 57 0.58 -5.87 14.08
C ILE A 57 1.42 -4.76 13.46
N THR A 58 1.52 -3.62 14.13
CA THR A 58 2.36 -2.50 13.66
C THR A 58 3.82 -2.90 13.55
N ASN A 59 4.36 -3.58 14.57
CA ASN A 59 5.73 -4.07 14.58
C ASN A 59 5.98 -5.12 13.47
N GLU A 60 5.02 -6.00 13.23
CA GLU A 60 5.10 -6.96 12.13
C GLU A 60 5.11 -6.26 10.78
N ASN A 61 4.22 -5.30 10.56
CA ASN A 61 4.16 -4.51 9.33
C ASN A 61 5.46 -3.75 9.07
N VAL A 62 6.11 -3.19 10.08
CA VAL A 62 7.42 -2.54 9.95
C VAL A 62 8.49 -3.54 9.48
N LYS A 63 8.49 -4.76 10.02
CA LYS A 63 9.41 -5.82 9.57
C LYS A 63 9.16 -6.20 8.12
N LEU A 64 7.91 -6.44 7.73
CA LEU A 64 7.50 -6.77 6.36
C LEU A 64 7.87 -5.65 5.39
N TYR A 65 7.60 -4.39 5.75
CA TYR A 65 7.98 -3.24 4.94
C TYR A 65 9.48 -3.19 4.66
N ASN A 66 10.31 -3.41 5.68
CA ASN A 66 11.76 -3.42 5.53
C ASN A 66 12.24 -4.57 4.63
N GLN A 67 11.64 -5.76 4.75
CA GLN A 67 11.90 -6.89 3.87
C GLN A 67 11.52 -6.59 2.43
N LEU A 68 10.32 -6.04 2.19
CA LEU A 68 9.85 -5.66 0.86
C LEU A 68 10.74 -4.56 0.25
N LYS A 69 11.15 -3.57 1.04
CA LYS A 69 12.09 -2.53 0.59
C LYS A 69 13.43 -3.12 0.16
N PHE A 70 13.95 -4.09 0.92
CA PHE A 70 15.18 -4.80 0.58
C PHE A 70 15.01 -5.60 -0.73
N ILE A 71 13.91 -6.34 -0.90
CA ILE A 71 13.60 -7.09 -2.11
C ILE A 71 13.47 -6.13 -3.30
N LYS A 72 12.70 -5.04 -3.17
CA LYS A 72 12.54 -4.02 -4.21
C LYS A 72 13.89 -3.45 -4.65
N LYS A 73 14.79 -3.18 -3.71
CA LYS A 73 16.10 -2.62 -4.00
C LYS A 73 17.03 -3.61 -4.74
N ASN A 74 17.02 -4.88 -4.35
CA ASN A 74 18.05 -5.84 -4.77
C ASN A 74 17.58 -6.84 -5.84
N TYR A 75 16.26 -7.11 -5.91
CA TYR A 75 15.72 -8.18 -6.75
C TYR A 75 14.73 -7.70 -7.82
N LEU A 76 14.40 -6.40 -7.88
CA LEU A 76 13.57 -5.88 -8.97
C LEU A 76 14.42 -5.12 -9.99
N PRO A 77 14.12 -5.27 -11.28
CA PRO A 77 14.80 -4.51 -12.32
C PRO A 77 14.52 -3.01 -12.18
N ARG A 78 15.57 -2.21 -12.30
CA ARG A 78 15.47 -0.74 -12.34
C ARG A 78 15.43 -0.30 -13.79
N ILE A 79 14.47 0.55 -14.10
CA ILE A 79 14.19 0.99 -15.47
C ILE A 79 14.45 2.48 -15.57
N TYR A 80 15.22 2.87 -16.58
CA TYR A 80 15.55 4.27 -16.86
C TYR A 80 15.34 4.58 -18.32
N ILE A 81 14.94 5.81 -18.62
CA ILE A 81 14.85 6.34 -19.99
C ILE A 81 15.95 7.36 -20.18
N ASN A 82 16.80 7.11 -21.16
CA ASN A 82 17.81 8.05 -21.60
C ASN A 82 17.44 8.62 -22.98
N THR A 83 17.54 9.95 -23.12
CA THR A 83 17.34 10.65 -24.38
C THR A 83 18.66 11.31 -24.79
N TYR A 84 19.08 11.10 -26.01
CA TYR A 84 20.34 11.65 -26.53
C TYR A 84 20.18 12.18 -27.96
N VAL A 85 21.08 13.06 -28.34
CA VAL A 85 21.21 13.58 -29.70
C VAL A 85 22.40 12.87 -30.33
N LYS A 86 22.21 12.31 -31.52
CA LYS A 86 23.29 11.73 -32.28
C LYS A 86 23.98 12.86 -33.07
N ASN A 87 25.32 12.89 -33.08
CA ASN A 87 26.10 13.91 -33.77
C ASN A 87 25.56 14.18 -35.19
N ASN A 88 25.36 15.45 -35.51
CA ASN A 88 24.86 15.97 -36.79
C ASN A 88 23.44 15.56 -37.20
N LYS A 89 22.59 15.12 -36.26
CA LYS A 89 21.18 14.83 -36.53
C LYS A 89 20.26 15.63 -35.59
N PRO A 90 19.22 16.30 -36.15
CA PRO A 90 18.32 17.14 -35.33
C PRO A 90 17.39 16.31 -34.41
N ASN A 91 17.29 15.00 -34.64
CA ASN A 91 16.39 14.15 -33.94
C ASN A 91 16.98 13.70 -32.59
N ARG A 92 16.16 13.74 -31.56
CA ARG A 92 16.45 13.07 -30.27
C ARG A 92 16.07 11.59 -30.35
N TYR A 93 16.92 10.77 -29.81
CA TYR A 93 16.76 9.31 -29.73
C TYR A 93 16.51 8.84 -28.31
N VAL A 94 15.83 7.75 -28.14
CA VAL A 94 15.40 7.22 -26.83
C VAL A 94 15.94 5.81 -26.62
N ASN A 95 16.59 5.62 -25.50
CA ASN A 95 17.02 4.31 -25.03
C ASN A 95 16.30 3.95 -23.73
N LEU A 96 15.89 2.71 -23.63
CA LEU A 96 15.49 2.05 -22.40
C LEU A 96 16.71 1.37 -21.77
N ILE A 97 17.00 1.68 -20.53
CA ILE A 97 18.07 1.06 -19.76
C ILE A 97 17.42 0.24 -18.65
N ILE A 98 17.77 -1.04 -18.58
CA ILE A 98 17.27 -1.97 -17.57
C ILE A 98 18.49 -2.48 -16.78
N ASN A 99 18.52 -2.18 -15.48
CA ASN A 99 19.53 -2.68 -14.56
C ASN A 99 18.95 -3.83 -13.73
N TYR A 100 19.52 -5.00 -13.86
CA TYR A 100 19.10 -6.20 -13.13
C TYR A 100 20.26 -7.18 -12.99
N PHE A 101 20.36 -7.91 -11.86
CA PHE A 101 21.47 -8.82 -11.55
C PHE A 101 22.86 -8.18 -11.74
N ASP A 102 23.04 -6.93 -11.30
CA ASP A 102 24.29 -6.16 -11.47
C ASP A 102 24.77 -6.07 -12.93
N TYR A 103 23.84 -6.12 -13.87
CA TYR A 103 24.08 -5.94 -15.29
C TYR A 103 23.15 -4.87 -15.85
N SER A 104 23.67 -4.09 -16.80
CA SER A 104 22.91 -3.03 -17.47
C SER A 104 22.67 -3.40 -18.93
N LYS A 105 21.41 -3.42 -19.33
CA LYS A 105 21.00 -3.67 -20.70
C LYS A 105 20.39 -2.44 -21.30
N THR A 106 20.92 -1.99 -22.44
CA THR A 106 20.40 -0.82 -23.17
C THR A 106 19.66 -1.27 -24.42
N ILE A 107 18.44 -0.81 -24.61
CA ILE A 107 17.58 -1.13 -25.73
C ILE A 107 17.21 0.19 -26.44
N TYR A 108 17.49 0.25 -27.70
CA TYR A 108 17.08 1.39 -28.54
C TYR A 108 15.58 1.30 -28.81
N LEU A 109 14.82 2.34 -28.42
CA LEU A 109 13.38 2.39 -28.60
C LEU A 109 12.96 3.08 -29.91
N GLY A 110 13.73 4.05 -30.39
CA GLY A 110 13.41 4.81 -31.60
C GLY A 110 13.68 6.31 -31.47
N LYS A 111 13.14 7.09 -32.38
CA LYS A 111 13.15 8.56 -32.29
C LYS A 111 12.12 9.03 -31.27
N LYS A 112 12.43 10.13 -30.58
CA LYS A 112 11.55 10.67 -29.54
C LYS A 112 10.14 10.98 -30.06
N ASN A 113 10.06 11.65 -31.23
CA ASN A 113 8.77 12.03 -31.81
C ASN A 113 7.91 10.81 -32.18
N ASP A 114 8.53 9.74 -32.70
CA ASP A 114 7.80 8.53 -33.07
C ASP A 114 7.18 7.87 -31.80
N ILE A 115 7.93 7.88 -30.70
CA ILE A 115 7.45 7.34 -29.42
C ILE A 115 6.39 8.25 -28.79
N GLU A 116 6.53 9.57 -28.90
CA GLU A 116 5.52 10.53 -28.44
C GLU A 116 4.19 10.30 -29.17
N ASN A 117 4.24 10.11 -30.48
CA ASN A 117 3.03 9.81 -31.28
C ASN A 117 2.38 8.48 -30.85
N LEU A 118 3.18 7.43 -30.62
CA LEU A 118 2.67 6.15 -30.12
C LEU A 118 2.00 6.28 -28.75
N LEU A 119 2.61 7.02 -27.82
CA LEU A 119 2.07 7.24 -26.48
C LEU A 119 0.81 8.11 -26.50
N SER A 120 0.75 9.11 -27.41
CA SER A 120 -0.44 9.94 -27.58
C SER A 120 -1.65 9.13 -28.02
N ASN A 121 -1.44 8.18 -28.91
CA ASN A 121 -2.50 7.24 -29.33
C ASN A 121 -2.99 6.32 -28.20
N LEU A 122 -2.20 6.19 -27.12
CA LEU A 122 -2.53 5.40 -25.93
C LEU A 122 -3.12 6.26 -24.78
N TYR A 123 -3.47 7.51 -25.05
CA TYR A 123 -4.07 8.46 -24.07
C TYR A 123 -3.22 8.72 -22.82
N ILE A 124 -1.89 8.59 -22.89
CA ILE A 124 -0.97 8.77 -21.74
C ILE A 124 -0.34 10.17 -21.76
N ASN A 125 -1.13 11.22 -21.93
CA ASN A 125 -0.62 12.58 -22.22
C ASN A 125 -0.37 13.48 -20.99
N HIS A 126 -0.67 13.04 -19.76
CA HIS A 126 -0.65 13.94 -18.61
C HIS A 126 0.66 13.95 -17.80
N LYS A 127 1.65 13.16 -18.18
CA LYS A 127 2.94 13.05 -17.47
C LYS A 127 4.10 13.51 -18.34
N PRO A 128 5.24 13.94 -17.76
CA PRO A 128 6.45 14.18 -18.52
C PRO A 128 6.83 12.97 -19.38
N PHE A 129 7.34 13.19 -20.59
CA PHE A 129 7.63 12.16 -21.59
C PHE A 129 8.32 10.90 -21.03
N LYS A 130 9.38 11.08 -20.23
CA LYS A 130 10.09 9.94 -19.63
C LYS A 130 9.20 9.13 -18.66
N ALA A 131 8.36 9.81 -17.90
CA ALA A 131 7.44 9.17 -16.95
C ALA A 131 6.35 8.39 -17.69
N CYS A 132 5.84 8.90 -18.81
CA CYS A 132 4.89 8.18 -19.67
C CYS A 132 5.48 6.86 -20.17
N ILE A 133 6.70 6.90 -20.73
CA ILE A 133 7.37 5.69 -21.21
C ILE A 133 7.60 4.69 -20.08
N ILE A 134 8.09 5.15 -18.93
CA ILE A 134 8.34 4.27 -17.79
C ILE A 134 7.03 3.65 -17.30
N SER A 135 5.96 4.43 -17.15
CA SER A 135 4.66 3.92 -16.72
C SER A 135 4.12 2.85 -17.68
N TYR A 136 4.30 3.04 -18.97
CA TYR A 136 3.87 2.09 -19.99
C TYR A 136 4.74 0.82 -20.02
N LEU A 137 6.07 0.97 -20.01
CA LEU A 137 6.99 -0.17 -20.17
C LEU A 137 7.26 -0.95 -18.88
N LYS A 138 7.10 -0.33 -17.71
CA LYS A 138 7.44 -0.94 -16.41
C LYS A 138 6.73 -2.28 -16.18
N PRO A 139 5.40 -2.40 -16.31
CA PRO A 139 4.71 -3.69 -16.11
C PRO A 139 5.20 -4.76 -17.10
N ILE A 140 5.43 -4.40 -18.36
CA ILE A 140 5.91 -5.33 -19.39
C ILE A 140 7.31 -5.85 -19.05
N ILE A 141 8.21 -4.96 -18.63
CA ILE A 141 9.57 -5.33 -18.27
C ILE A 141 9.60 -6.15 -16.97
N LEU A 142 8.80 -5.75 -15.98
CA LEU A 142 8.68 -6.52 -14.71
C LEU A 142 8.17 -7.93 -14.96
N ALA A 143 7.16 -8.11 -15.81
CA ALA A 143 6.65 -9.43 -16.16
C ALA A 143 7.72 -10.29 -16.87
N LYS A 144 8.48 -9.72 -17.82
CA LYS A 144 9.56 -10.42 -18.53
C LYS A 144 10.74 -10.75 -17.60
N CYS A 145 11.14 -9.82 -16.73
CA CYS A 145 12.27 -10.02 -15.83
C CYS A 145 11.91 -10.87 -14.60
N GLY A 146 10.65 -10.85 -14.15
CA GLY A 146 10.20 -11.61 -12.99
C GLY A 146 10.28 -13.14 -13.17
N GLN A 147 10.37 -13.61 -14.41
CA GLN A 147 10.54 -15.03 -14.73
C GLN A 147 12.01 -15.48 -14.75
N LEU A 148 12.95 -14.52 -14.69
CA LEU A 148 14.39 -14.81 -14.80
C LEU A 148 14.96 -15.19 -13.44
N ARG A 149 15.79 -16.22 -13.43
CA ARG A 149 16.39 -16.78 -12.21
C ARG A 149 17.80 -16.26 -11.94
N ASN A 150 18.51 -15.83 -12.98
CA ASN A 150 19.91 -15.44 -12.87
C ASN A 150 20.35 -14.43 -13.93
N LYS A 151 21.57 -13.93 -13.78
CA LYS A 151 22.20 -12.96 -14.67
C LYS A 151 22.33 -13.45 -16.12
N SER A 152 22.67 -14.72 -16.34
CA SER A 152 22.86 -15.27 -17.68
C SER A 152 21.57 -15.26 -18.48
N GLU A 153 20.45 -15.62 -17.86
CA GLU A 153 19.12 -15.52 -18.47
C GLU A 153 18.77 -14.06 -18.81
N PHE A 154 19.12 -13.11 -17.95
CA PHE A 154 18.89 -11.70 -18.23
C PHE A 154 19.76 -11.19 -19.39
N ILE A 155 21.03 -11.60 -19.47
CA ILE A 155 21.92 -11.24 -20.57
C ILE A 155 21.38 -11.80 -21.90
N SER A 156 20.89 -13.03 -21.92
CA SER A 156 20.34 -13.68 -23.11
C SER A 156 18.94 -13.19 -23.49
N LEU A 157 18.21 -12.53 -22.58
CA LEU A 157 16.86 -12.05 -22.84
C LEU A 157 16.82 -11.09 -24.04
N LYS A 158 16.16 -11.49 -25.11
CA LYS A 158 15.92 -10.63 -26.29
C LYS A 158 14.67 -9.80 -26.07
N ILE A 159 14.84 -8.47 -26.04
CA ILE A 159 13.72 -7.53 -25.97
C ILE A 159 13.69 -6.78 -27.29
N ASN A 160 12.65 -7.00 -28.08
CA ASN A 160 12.44 -6.30 -29.33
C ASN A 160 11.65 -4.99 -29.07
N SER A 161 12.23 -3.85 -29.44
CA SER A 161 11.58 -2.55 -29.27
C SER A 161 10.23 -2.44 -29.99
N LYS A 162 10.10 -3.09 -31.14
CA LYS A 162 8.84 -3.08 -31.93
C LYS A 162 7.69 -3.77 -31.19
N THR A 163 7.99 -4.84 -30.45
CA THR A 163 6.96 -5.59 -29.67
C THR A 163 6.62 -4.92 -28.35
N LEU A 164 7.48 -4.04 -27.83
CA LEU A 164 7.23 -3.36 -26.56
C LEU A 164 6.04 -2.39 -26.63
N PHE A 165 5.78 -1.81 -27.79
CA PHE A 165 4.69 -0.84 -28.00
C PHE A 165 3.47 -1.45 -28.70
N ASN A 166 3.41 -2.78 -28.84
CA ASN A 166 2.19 -3.44 -29.33
C ASN A 166 1.14 -3.49 -28.21
N PRO A 167 -0.06 -2.89 -28.40
CA PRO A 167 -1.13 -2.88 -27.41
C PRO A 167 -1.56 -4.28 -26.96
N GLU A 168 -1.51 -5.28 -27.84
CA GLU A 168 -1.88 -6.66 -27.54
C GLU A 168 -0.92 -7.33 -26.54
N ASN A 169 0.32 -6.88 -26.45
CA ASN A 169 1.32 -7.40 -25.52
C ASN A 169 1.33 -6.66 -24.16
N ASN A 170 0.43 -5.69 -23.97
CA ASN A 170 0.37 -4.95 -22.73
C ASN A 170 -0.56 -5.64 -21.74
N PRO A 171 -0.05 -6.20 -20.63
CA PRO A 171 -0.89 -6.83 -19.61
C PRO A 171 -1.92 -5.86 -19.00
N ILE A 172 -1.72 -4.55 -19.16
CA ILE A 172 -2.64 -3.51 -18.69
C ILE A 172 -3.97 -3.54 -19.46
N ASN A 173 -3.97 -3.90 -20.75
CA ASN A 173 -5.20 -3.99 -21.55
C ASN A 173 -6.08 -5.20 -21.17
N GLN A 174 -5.58 -6.08 -20.30
CA GLN A 174 -6.33 -7.24 -19.78
C GLN A 174 -6.91 -6.98 -18.38
N ILE A 175 -6.65 -5.80 -17.80
CA ILE A 175 -7.13 -5.41 -16.47
C ILE A 175 -8.30 -4.45 -16.65
N GLU A 176 -9.43 -4.73 -16.03
CA GLU A 176 -10.60 -3.83 -16.05
C GLU A 176 -10.22 -2.42 -15.53
N PRO A 177 -10.83 -1.34 -16.08
CA PRO A 177 -10.45 0.04 -15.80
C PRO A 177 -10.40 0.41 -14.30
N ASP A 178 -11.26 -0.17 -13.48
CA ASP A 178 -11.33 0.10 -12.03
C ASP A 178 -10.16 -0.51 -11.24
N THR A 179 -9.61 -1.62 -11.74
CA THR A 179 -8.43 -2.28 -11.14
C THR A 179 -7.14 -1.54 -11.53
N PHE A 180 -7.13 -0.86 -12.66
CA PHE A 180 -5.98 -0.12 -13.16
C PHE A 180 -5.62 1.09 -12.28
N SER A 181 -6.61 1.85 -11.82
CA SER A 181 -6.39 2.99 -10.91
C SER A 181 -5.83 2.57 -9.56
N SER A 182 -6.26 1.42 -9.04
CA SER A 182 -5.73 0.85 -7.80
C SER A 182 -4.31 0.29 -7.98
N TYR A 183 -4.01 -0.29 -9.14
CA TYR A 183 -2.70 -0.83 -9.46
C TYR A 183 -1.63 0.27 -9.60
N LEU A 184 -1.97 1.39 -10.21
CA LEU A 184 -1.06 2.54 -10.33
C LEU A 184 -0.76 3.21 -8.97
N ARG A 185 -1.74 3.25 -8.05
CA ARG A 185 -1.55 3.82 -6.71
C ARG A 185 -0.61 2.99 -5.82
N GLN A 186 -0.41 1.71 -6.12
CA GLN A 186 0.51 0.85 -5.37
C GLN A 186 1.99 1.09 -5.73
N PHE A 187 2.29 1.89 -6.76
CA PHE A 187 3.65 2.09 -7.27
C PHE A 187 4.12 3.56 -7.20
N ASP A 188 3.29 4.47 -6.70
CA ASP A 188 3.66 5.83 -6.33
C ASP A 188 4.20 5.85 -4.88
#